data_6a8b751917356e8c5e506f603397ca48
#
_entry.id   6a8b751917356e8c5e506f603397ca48
#
_cell.length_a   1.000
_cell.length_b   1.000
_cell.length_c   1.000
_cell.angle_alpha   90.00
_cell.angle_beta   90.00
_cell.angle_gamma   90.00
#
_symmetry.space_group_name_H-M   'P 1'
#
loop_
_entity.id
_entity.type
_entity.pdbx_description
1 polymer ?
#
loop_
_entity_poly.entity_id
_entity_poly.type
_entity_poly.pdbx_seq_one_letter_code
_entity_poly.pdbx_strand_id
1 'polypeptide(L)'
;METSKKHKIIKQISLFAENKPGRLANVANKLKSAGINIKAFTIAESGDFGIIRMVVDKSEYAYNVLHTSGFTVSETNVLGIEMKDLPGSMSHIAEVFGEAKINLEYAYAFVTRDQKALLIVRVNDIEAAIKTLEEENIKLIDMKELEKI
;
A
#
# COMPACT_ATOMS: atom_id res chain seq x y z
N MET A 1 21.20 -10.47 0.96
CA MET A 1 20.49 -10.17 -0.31
C MET A 1 18.99 -10.42 -0.22
N GLU A 2 18.55 -11.62 0.13
CA GLU A 2 17.12 -11.88 0.35
C GLU A 2 16.53 -11.07 1.50
N THR A 3 17.27 -10.88 2.57
CA THR A 3 16.85 -10.09 3.74
C THR A 3 16.62 -8.63 3.39
N SER A 4 17.43 -8.06 2.49
CA SER A 4 17.30 -6.68 2.04
C SER A 4 16.03 -6.47 1.18
N LYS A 5 15.66 -7.46 0.36
CA LYS A 5 14.45 -7.43 -0.46
C LYS A 5 13.19 -7.50 0.40
N LYS A 6 13.16 -8.39 1.41
CA LYS A 6 12.04 -8.51 2.34
C LYS A 6 11.81 -7.24 3.15
N HIS A 7 12.88 -6.51 3.45
CA HIS A 7 12.82 -5.26 4.19
C HIS A 7 12.04 -4.17 3.46
N LYS A 8 12.02 -4.20 2.13
CA LYS A 8 11.29 -3.22 1.32
C LYS A 8 9.81 -3.55 1.13
N ILE A 9 9.39 -4.76 1.47
CA ILE A 9 7.99 -5.18 1.33
C ILE A 9 7.17 -4.56 2.45
N ILE A 10 6.06 -3.92 2.07
CA ILE A 10 5.09 -3.34 3.00
C ILE A 10 3.89 -4.29 3.08
N LYS A 11 3.44 -4.57 4.28
CA LYS A 11 2.23 -5.38 4.52
C LYS A 11 1.00 -4.47 4.50
N GLN A 12 0.22 -4.58 3.44
CA GLN A 12 -1.03 -3.85 3.30
C GLN A 12 -2.16 -4.70 3.87
N ILE A 13 -3.06 -4.07 4.61
CA ILE A 13 -4.29 -4.70 5.05
C ILE A 13 -5.34 -4.49 3.95
N SER A 14 -5.94 -5.59 3.50
CA SER A 14 -7.04 -5.57 2.54
C SER A 14 -8.29 -6.07 3.25
N LEU A 15 -9.31 -5.26 3.31
CA LEU A 15 -10.54 -5.56 4.04
C LEU A 15 -11.71 -5.52 3.07
N PHE A 16 -12.50 -6.59 3.07
CA PHE A 16 -13.69 -6.71 2.25
C PHE A 16 -14.90 -6.36 3.11
N ALA A 17 -15.66 -5.35 2.70
CA ALA A 17 -16.80 -4.86 3.47
C ALA A 17 -17.96 -4.48 2.55
N GLU A 18 -19.18 -4.49 3.12
CA GLU A 18 -20.34 -3.99 2.41
C GLU A 18 -20.19 -2.50 2.16
N ASN A 19 -20.55 -2.05 0.96
CA ASN A 19 -20.49 -0.64 0.58
C ASN A 19 -21.73 0.09 1.10
N LYS A 20 -21.72 0.39 2.40
CA LYS A 20 -22.82 1.04 3.12
C LYS A 20 -22.33 2.21 3.94
N PRO A 21 -23.16 3.23 4.18
CA PRO A 21 -22.82 4.30 5.13
C PRO A 21 -22.42 3.73 6.49
N GLY A 22 -21.37 4.28 7.06
CA GLY A 22 -20.89 3.90 8.40
C GLY A 22 -19.88 2.75 8.43
N ARG A 23 -19.66 2.03 7.33
CA ARG A 23 -18.71 0.89 7.32
C ARG A 23 -17.27 1.36 7.51
N LEU A 24 -16.87 2.40 6.82
CA LEU A 24 -15.53 2.96 7.01
C LEU A 24 -15.34 3.46 8.44
N ALA A 25 -16.35 4.10 9.01
CA ALA A 25 -16.30 4.57 10.39
C ALA A 25 -16.11 3.39 11.37
N ASN A 26 -16.80 2.28 11.15
CA ASN A 26 -16.66 1.08 11.99
C ASN A 26 -15.22 0.57 11.97
N VAL A 27 -14.63 0.45 10.78
CA VAL A 27 -13.24 0.00 10.63
C VAL A 27 -12.28 0.98 11.29
N ALA A 28 -12.41 2.26 10.99
CA ALA A 28 -11.54 3.31 11.52
C ALA A 28 -11.62 3.39 13.06
N ASN A 29 -12.81 3.25 13.63
CA ASN A 29 -13.00 3.27 15.08
C ASN A 29 -12.36 2.06 15.77
N LYS A 30 -12.41 0.89 15.16
CA LYS A 30 -11.72 -0.30 15.69
C LYS A 30 -10.21 -0.07 15.75
N LEU A 31 -9.64 0.48 14.69
CA LEU A 31 -8.21 0.79 14.65
C LEU A 31 -7.84 1.90 15.63
N LYS A 32 -8.67 2.93 15.74
CA LYS A 32 -8.50 4.02 16.71
C LYS A 32 -8.44 3.46 18.13
N SER A 33 -9.39 2.62 18.50
CA SER A 33 -9.45 2.01 19.84
C SER A 33 -8.25 1.15 20.15
N ALA A 34 -7.61 0.57 19.14
CA ALA A 34 -6.41 -0.23 19.28
C ALA A 34 -5.11 0.60 19.19
N GLY A 35 -5.22 1.92 19.01
CA GLY A 35 -4.06 2.80 18.90
C GLY A 35 -3.30 2.64 17.58
N ILE A 36 -3.96 2.21 16.53
CA ILE A 36 -3.35 1.98 15.22
C ILE A 36 -3.61 3.17 14.31
N ASN A 37 -2.55 3.69 13.70
CA ASN A 37 -2.62 4.82 12.78
C ASN A 37 -2.65 4.36 11.33
N ILE A 38 -3.61 4.89 10.57
CA ILE A 38 -3.72 4.65 9.13
C ILE A 38 -2.83 5.65 8.40
N LYS A 39 -1.82 5.14 7.69
CA LYS A 39 -0.87 5.98 6.94
C LYS A 39 -1.33 6.25 5.51
N ALA A 40 -2.01 5.30 4.90
CA ALA A 40 -2.56 5.43 3.54
C ALA A 40 -3.74 4.51 3.40
N PHE A 41 -4.73 4.89 2.59
CA PHE A 41 -5.83 4.00 2.29
C PHE A 41 -6.49 4.36 0.97
N THR A 42 -7.21 3.39 0.42
CA THR A 42 -8.08 3.58 -0.74
C THR A 42 -9.28 2.66 -0.61
N ILE A 43 -10.37 3.02 -1.23
CA ILE A 43 -11.57 2.21 -1.30
C ILE A 43 -11.85 1.92 -2.77
N ALA A 44 -11.93 0.64 -3.12
CA ALA A 44 -12.30 0.21 -4.46
C ALA A 44 -13.72 -0.33 -4.43
N GLU A 45 -14.55 0.16 -5.34
CA GLU A 45 -15.93 -0.28 -5.45
C GLU A 45 -16.03 -1.57 -6.26
N SER A 46 -16.87 -2.49 -5.81
CA SER A 46 -17.20 -3.72 -6.52
C SER A 46 -18.67 -4.07 -6.25
N GLY A 47 -19.59 -3.35 -6.90
CA GLY A 47 -21.03 -3.52 -6.69
C GLY A 47 -21.46 -3.12 -5.29
N ASP A 48 -22.14 -4.05 -4.59
CA ASP A 48 -22.61 -3.81 -3.21
C ASP A 48 -21.50 -3.91 -2.17
N PHE A 49 -20.29 -4.24 -2.60
CA PHE A 49 -19.14 -4.41 -1.72
C PHE A 49 -18.05 -3.42 -2.07
N GLY A 50 -17.17 -3.21 -1.13
CA GLY A 50 -15.97 -2.43 -1.32
C GLY A 50 -14.76 -3.16 -0.75
N ILE A 51 -13.61 -2.87 -1.32
CA ILE A 51 -12.34 -3.33 -0.78
C ILE A 51 -11.63 -2.11 -0.22
N ILE A 52 -11.39 -2.12 1.09
CA ILE A 52 -10.60 -1.08 1.75
C ILE A 52 -9.18 -1.59 1.85
N ARG A 53 -8.27 -0.89 1.18
CA ARG A 53 -6.84 -1.20 1.26
C ARG A 53 -6.16 -0.13 2.08
N MET A 54 -5.39 -0.54 3.08
CA MET A 54 -4.73 0.43 3.95
C MET A 54 -3.34 -0.04 4.38
N VAL A 55 -2.47 0.94 4.54
CA VAL A 55 -1.17 0.75 5.16
C VAL A 55 -1.23 1.40 6.54
N VAL A 56 -0.93 0.62 7.55
CA VAL A 56 -1.03 1.04 8.95
C VAL A 56 0.32 0.82 9.64
N ASP A 57 0.53 1.47 10.77
CA ASP A 57 1.79 1.42 11.49
C ASP A 57 2.04 0.10 12.25
N LYS A 58 1.02 -0.68 12.51
CA LYS A 58 1.09 -1.96 13.23
C LYS A 58 0.27 -3.00 12.48
N SER A 59 0.75 -3.39 11.31
CA SER A 59 -0.04 -4.22 10.38
C SER A 59 -0.50 -5.56 10.95
N GLU A 60 0.37 -6.28 11.64
CA GLU A 60 0.03 -7.57 12.23
C GLU A 60 -1.04 -7.43 13.31
N TYR A 61 -0.89 -6.44 14.18
CA TYR A 61 -1.87 -6.15 15.23
C TYR A 61 -3.20 -5.70 14.62
N ALA A 62 -3.15 -4.86 13.59
CA ALA A 62 -4.35 -4.41 12.88
C ALA A 62 -5.11 -5.58 12.26
N TYR A 63 -4.38 -6.50 11.61
CA TYR A 63 -4.97 -7.72 11.07
C TYR A 63 -5.73 -8.48 12.16
N ASN A 64 -5.09 -8.72 13.30
CA ASN A 64 -5.69 -9.47 14.40
C ASN A 64 -6.92 -8.77 14.98
N VAL A 65 -6.86 -7.46 15.17
CA VAL A 65 -7.98 -6.66 15.68
C VAL A 65 -9.19 -6.74 14.74
N LEU A 66 -8.97 -6.56 13.45
CA LEU A 66 -10.04 -6.58 12.45
C LEU A 66 -10.60 -7.99 12.25
N HIS A 67 -9.75 -8.98 12.18
CA HIS A 67 -10.17 -10.38 12.05
C HIS A 67 -11.02 -10.81 13.25
N THR A 68 -10.57 -10.51 14.46
CA THR A 68 -11.29 -10.83 15.69
C THR A 68 -12.63 -10.09 15.79
N SER A 69 -12.72 -8.90 15.20
CA SER A 69 -13.94 -8.12 15.14
C SER A 69 -14.95 -8.60 14.08
N GLY A 70 -14.63 -9.66 13.36
CA GLY A 70 -15.52 -10.30 12.39
C GLY A 70 -15.40 -9.78 10.97
N PHE A 71 -14.42 -8.93 10.67
CA PHE A 71 -14.20 -8.47 9.30
C PHE A 71 -13.46 -9.51 8.47
N THR A 72 -13.77 -9.56 7.18
CA THR A 72 -13.02 -10.36 6.22
C THR A 72 -11.78 -9.57 5.81
N VAL A 73 -10.64 -10.01 6.28
CA VAL A 73 -9.38 -9.27 6.16
C VAL A 73 -8.25 -10.18 5.69
N SER A 74 -7.35 -9.64 4.88
CA SER A 74 -6.14 -10.32 4.43
C SER A 74 -4.96 -9.37 4.44
N GLU A 75 -3.75 -9.92 4.45
CA GLU A 75 -2.52 -9.15 4.28
C GLU A 75 -2.03 -9.34 2.84
N THR A 76 -1.59 -8.25 2.23
CA THR A 76 -1.10 -8.24 0.86
C THR A 76 0.26 -7.57 0.83
N ASN A 77 1.21 -8.17 0.13
CA ASN A 77 2.54 -7.59 -0.05
C ASN A 77 2.48 -6.52 -1.12
N VAL A 78 2.90 -5.31 -0.78
CA VAL A 78 2.95 -4.16 -1.68
C VAL A 78 4.31 -3.47 -1.55
N LEU A 79 4.59 -2.57 -2.49
CA LEU A 79 5.79 -1.74 -2.46
C LEU A 79 5.41 -0.27 -2.34
N GLY A 80 6.25 0.50 -1.66
CA GLY A 80 6.16 1.95 -1.62
C GLY A 80 7.24 2.56 -2.48
N ILE A 81 6.87 3.34 -3.47
CA ILE A 81 7.78 3.99 -4.39
C ILE A 81 7.76 5.50 -4.14
N GLU A 82 8.93 6.08 -3.87
CA GLU A 82 9.04 7.53 -3.77
C GLU A 82 9.22 8.11 -5.18
N MET A 83 8.43 9.10 -5.52
CA MET A 83 8.56 9.82 -6.79
C MET A 83 8.43 11.32 -6.55
N LYS A 84 8.90 12.12 -7.50
CA LYS A 84 8.69 13.57 -7.47
C LYS A 84 7.25 13.88 -7.87
N ASP A 85 6.65 14.86 -7.25
CA ASP A 85 5.31 15.34 -7.61
C ASP A 85 5.44 16.30 -8.81
N LEU A 86 5.74 15.73 -9.97
CA LEU A 86 5.98 16.46 -11.23
C LEU A 86 5.36 15.72 -12.39
N PRO A 87 4.98 16.44 -13.47
CA PRO A 87 4.55 15.78 -14.70
C PRO A 87 5.62 14.80 -15.20
N GLY A 88 5.20 13.61 -15.61
CA GLY A 88 6.09 12.57 -16.12
C GLY A 88 6.62 11.58 -15.11
N SER A 89 6.51 11.85 -13.80
CA SER A 89 7.00 10.94 -12.78
C SER A 89 6.28 9.59 -12.81
N MET A 90 4.95 9.62 -12.91
CA MET A 90 4.17 8.38 -13.03
C MET A 90 4.43 7.66 -14.35
N SER A 91 4.58 8.42 -15.44
CA SER A 91 4.90 7.89 -16.76
C SER A 91 6.21 7.10 -16.73
N HIS A 92 7.24 7.64 -16.09
CA HIS A 92 8.53 6.98 -15.98
C HIS A 92 8.41 5.62 -15.24
N ILE A 93 7.71 5.59 -14.11
CA ILE A 93 7.51 4.37 -13.34
C ILE A 93 6.72 3.33 -14.15
N ALA A 94 5.67 3.77 -14.82
CA ALA A 94 4.85 2.89 -15.66
C ALA A 94 5.65 2.29 -16.82
N GLU A 95 6.51 3.08 -17.46
CA GLU A 95 7.40 2.62 -18.53
C GLU A 95 8.41 1.60 -18.02
N VAL A 96 9.01 1.84 -16.87
CA VAL A 96 9.99 0.91 -16.26
C VAL A 96 9.32 -0.45 -16.02
N PHE A 97 8.13 -0.48 -15.45
CA PHE A 97 7.39 -1.72 -15.23
C PHE A 97 6.99 -2.38 -16.56
N GLY A 98 6.52 -1.58 -17.52
CA GLY A 98 6.12 -2.08 -18.83
C GLY A 98 7.25 -2.75 -19.58
N GLU A 99 8.44 -2.15 -19.61
CA GLU A 99 9.63 -2.71 -20.25
C GLU A 99 10.09 -4.00 -19.58
N ALA A 100 9.96 -4.09 -18.27
CA ALA A 100 10.30 -5.29 -17.50
C ALA A 100 9.19 -6.35 -17.54
N LYS A 101 8.07 -6.08 -18.22
CA LYS A 101 6.91 -6.97 -18.31
C LYS A 101 6.31 -7.29 -16.95
N ILE A 102 6.34 -6.33 -16.05
CA ILE A 102 5.73 -6.42 -14.72
C ILE A 102 4.37 -5.74 -14.79
N ASN A 103 3.32 -6.47 -14.42
CA ASN A 103 1.97 -5.92 -14.39
C ASN A 103 1.71 -5.19 -13.08
N LEU A 104 1.29 -3.94 -13.21
CA LEU A 104 0.82 -3.14 -12.08
C LEU A 104 -0.67 -3.44 -11.90
N GLU A 105 -1.00 -4.23 -10.92
CA GLU A 105 -2.38 -4.69 -10.69
C GLU A 105 -3.26 -3.57 -10.16
N TYR A 106 -2.75 -2.80 -9.21
CA TYR A 106 -3.38 -1.56 -8.74
C TYR A 106 -2.34 -0.70 -8.03
N ALA A 107 -2.67 0.57 -7.92
CA ALA A 107 -1.82 1.53 -7.24
C ALA A 107 -2.66 2.67 -6.66
N TYR A 108 -2.17 3.28 -5.62
CA TYR A 108 -2.72 4.51 -5.08
C TYR A 108 -1.59 5.37 -4.53
N ALA A 109 -1.74 6.67 -4.65
CA ALA A 109 -0.69 7.61 -4.33
C ALA A 109 -1.20 8.77 -3.48
N PHE A 110 -0.30 9.38 -2.73
CA PHE A 110 -0.56 10.62 -2.04
C PHE A 110 0.68 11.50 -2.06
N VAL A 111 0.44 12.80 -2.08
CA VAL A 111 1.52 13.80 -2.04
C VAL A 111 2.04 13.90 -0.62
N THR A 112 3.35 13.88 -0.48
CA THR A 112 4.03 14.09 0.80
C THR A 112 4.61 15.51 0.85
N ARG A 113 5.60 15.74 1.69
CA ARG A 113 6.26 17.02 1.78
C ARG A 113 7.34 17.16 0.68
N ASP A 114 7.76 18.39 0.43
CA ASP A 114 8.91 18.71 -0.44
C ASP A 114 8.74 18.26 -1.89
N GLN A 115 7.53 18.44 -2.45
CA GLN A 115 7.22 18.07 -3.84
C GLN A 115 7.47 16.60 -4.16
N LYS A 116 7.25 15.74 -3.17
CA LYS A 116 7.36 14.30 -3.32
C LYS A 116 5.99 13.65 -3.21
N ALA A 117 5.87 12.48 -3.80
CA ALA A 117 4.71 11.63 -3.69
C ALA A 117 5.14 10.21 -3.35
N LEU A 118 4.27 9.51 -2.66
CA LEU A 118 4.45 8.09 -2.38
C LEU A 118 3.42 7.30 -3.15
N LEU A 119 3.88 6.32 -3.92
CA LEU A 119 3.04 5.42 -4.69
C LEU A 119 3.07 4.04 -4.07
N ILE A 120 1.92 3.56 -3.61
CA ILE A 120 1.77 2.17 -3.14
C ILE A 120 1.35 1.34 -4.33
N VAL A 121 2.08 0.26 -4.61
CA VAL A 121 1.81 -0.58 -5.78
C VAL A 121 1.68 -2.04 -5.40
N ARG A 122 0.71 -2.70 -6.02
CA ARG A 122 0.59 -4.15 -6.04
C ARG A 122 0.96 -4.64 -7.44
N VAL A 123 1.93 -5.53 -7.50
CA VAL A 123 2.44 -6.08 -8.77
C VAL A 123 2.31 -7.60 -8.77
N ASN A 124 2.33 -8.20 -9.96
CA ASN A 124 2.24 -9.64 -10.11
C ASN A 124 3.52 -10.39 -9.66
N ASP A 125 4.67 -9.73 -9.72
CA ASP A 125 5.95 -10.31 -9.32
C ASP A 125 6.75 -9.28 -8.52
N ILE A 126 6.61 -9.34 -7.20
CA ILE A 126 7.18 -8.34 -6.30
C ILE A 126 8.72 -8.39 -6.27
N GLU A 127 9.31 -9.57 -6.37
CA GLU A 127 10.76 -9.71 -6.36
C GLU A 127 11.38 -9.11 -7.63
N ALA A 128 10.79 -9.40 -8.79
CA ALA A 128 11.21 -8.81 -10.05
C ALA A 128 11.04 -7.29 -10.03
N ALA A 129 9.96 -6.79 -9.43
CA ALA A 129 9.72 -5.36 -9.30
C ALA A 129 10.80 -4.67 -8.45
N ILE A 130 11.14 -5.25 -7.31
CA ILE A 130 12.20 -4.70 -6.43
C ILE A 130 13.52 -4.61 -7.19
N LYS A 131 13.90 -5.69 -7.87
CA LYS A 131 15.14 -5.74 -8.64
C LYS A 131 15.16 -4.66 -9.73
N THR A 132 14.07 -4.57 -10.49
CA THR A 132 13.95 -3.61 -11.59
C THR A 132 14.04 -2.18 -11.09
N LEU A 133 13.33 -1.86 -10.00
CA LEU A 133 13.34 -0.51 -9.42
C LEU A 133 14.72 -0.14 -8.88
N GLU A 134 15.41 -1.08 -8.25
CA GLU A 134 16.77 -0.87 -7.76
C GLU A 134 17.74 -0.62 -8.92
N GLU A 135 17.65 -1.39 -10.01
CA GLU A 135 18.48 -1.21 -11.20
C GLU A 135 18.27 0.16 -11.86
N GLU A 136 17.07 0.69 -11.80
CA GLU A 136 16.71 1.99 -12.35
C GLU A 136 16.90 3.15 -11.35
N ASN A 137 17.48 2.88 -10.20
CA ASN A 137 17.71 3.86 -9.14
C ASN A 137 16.43 4.57 -8.67
N ILE A 138 15.33 3.85 -8.70
CA ILE A 138 14.04 4.34 -8.17
C ILE A 138 13.97 3.96 -6.69
N LYS A 139 13.72 4.95 -5.85
CA LYS A 139 13.74 4.75 -4.40
C LYS A 139 12.50 4.01 -3.90
N LEU A 140 12.73 2.92 -3.18
CA LEU A 140 11.70 2.20 -2.43
C LEU A 140 11.68 2.72 -1.00
N ILE A 141 10.48 2.90 -0.47
CA ILE A 141 10.24 3.31 0.91
C ILE A 141 9.83 2.09 1.70
N ASP A 142 10.54 1.79 2.77
CA ASP A 142 10.15 0.70 3.67
C ASP A 142 9.13 1.19 4.72
N MET A 143 8.63 0.26 5.52
CA MET A 143 7.64 0.58 6.54
C MET A 143 8.14 1.57 7.59
N LYS A 144 9.42 1.48 7.96
CA LYS A 144 10.02 2.39 8.93
C LYS A 144 10.08 3.83 8.41
N GLU A 145 10.42 3.99 7.14
CA GLU A 145 10.44 5.31 6.50
C GLU A 145 9.02 5.86 6.35
N LEU A 146 8.06 4.99 6.02
CA LEU A 146 6.66 5.38 5.88
C LEU A 146 6.08 5.89 7.21
N GLU A 147 6.42 5.28 8.31
CA GLU A 147 5.97 5.69 9.65
C GLU A 147 6.40 7.11 10.01
N LYS A 148 7.48 7.61 9.40
CA LYS A 148 8.02 8.96 9.64
C LYS A 148 7.42 10.04 8.75
N ILE A 149 6.63 9.68 7.77
CA ILE A 149 6.01 10.63 6.83
C ILE A 149 4.79 11.31 7.43
#